data_fb6e73df14f15bd8fa4ebc429438f396
#
_entry.id   fb6e73df14f15bd8fa4ebc429438f396
#
_cell.length_a   1.000
_cell.length_b   1.000
_cell.length_c   1.000
_cell.angle_alpha   90.00
_cell.angle_beta   90.00
_cell.angle_gamma   90.00
#
_symmetry.space_group_name_H-M   'P 1'
#
loop_
_entity.id
_entity.type
_entity.pdbx_description
1 polymer ?
#
loop_
_entity_poly.entity_id
_entity_poly.type
_entity_poly.pdbx_seq_one_letter_code
_entity_poly.pdbx_strand_id
1 'polypeptide(L)'
;MSHRILVVEDEPDIATIVVDYLRHAGYTVEHQAEGRAALASIVAAPPALTLLDIMLPGMDGLEILRQARRHTHHPIIMLTARVEEVDRLIGLELGADDYICKPFSPREVVARVKAVLRRAATPDAETPALGSATAPALQMSDDLWQATLHGVALGLTRREFRLLKVLARQPGRIFSRAQLLDQAYDDTLDVNERAIDSHIKNLRKKLKGASGDDTDWIRSVYGVGFALEPAGHG
;
A
#
# COMPACT_ATOMS: atom_id res chain seq x y z
N MET A 1 21.53 6.99 -3.59
CA MET A 1 21.65 5.53 -3.35
C MET A 1 20.70 4.83 -4.32
N SER A 2 21.09 3.72 -4.95
CA SER A 2 20.22 2.97 -5.85
C SER A 2 19.22 2.16 -5.02
N HIS A 3 17.91 2.22 -5.35
CA HIS A 3 16.90 1.41 -4.71
C HIS A 3 17.00 -0.05 -5.14
N ARG A 4 16.97 -0.98 -4.19
CA ARG A 4 16.93 -2.42 -4.44
C ARG A 4 15.48 -2.85 -4.73
N ILE A 5 15.26 -3.40 -5.92
CA ILE A 5 13.98 -3.95 -6.37
C ILE A 5 14.09 -5.46 -6.42
N LEU A 6 13.12 -6.17 -5.85
CA LEU A 6 12.97 -7.62 -6.00
C LEU A 6 11.92 -7.88 -7.07
N VAL A 7 12.28 -8.67 -8.09
CA VAL A 7 11.37 -9.18 -9.12
C VAL A 7 11.13 -10.65 -8.84
N VAL A 8 9.89 -11.04 -8.65
CA VAL A 8 9.46 -12.43 -8.42
C VAL A 8 8.57 -12.85 -9.58
N GLU A 9 9.12 -13.63 -10.49
CA GLU A 9 8.52 -14.00 -11.76
C GLU A 9 9.16 -15.32 -12.24
N ASP A 10 8.36 -16.35 -12.53
CA ASP A 10 8.86 -17.66 -12.94
C ASP A 10 9.02 -17.79 -14.45
N GLU A 11 8.38 -16.94 -15.26
CA GLU A 11 8.56 -16.88 -16.70
C GLU A 11 9.87 -16.17 -17.08
N PRO A 12 10.91 -16.89 -17.61
CA PRO A 12 12.25 -16.31 -17.81
C PRO A 12 12.27 -15.13 -18.77
N ASP A 13 11.43 -15.17 -19.81
CA ASP A 13 11.36 -14.12 -20.83
C ASP A 13 10.81 -12.83 -20.25
N ILE A 14 9.76 -12.90 -19.42
CA ILE A 14 9.16 -11.77 -18.76
C ILE A 14 10.15 -11.22 -17.72
N ALA A 15 10.71 -12.08 -16.89
CA ALA A 15 11.68 -11.71 -15.86
C ALA A 15 12.87 -10.97 -16.46
N THR A 16 13.46 -11.49 -17.53
CA THR A 16 14.62 -10.89 -18.21
C THR A 16 14.29 -9.49 -18.70
N ILE A 17 13.17 -9.31 -19.39
CA ILE A 17 12.76 -8.01 -19.92
C ILE A 17 12.52 -7.01 -18.79
N VAL A 18 11.81 -7.39 -17.74
CA VAL A 18 11.51 -6.51 -16.60
C VAL A 18 12.79 -6.11 -15.87
N VAL A 19 13.68 -7.08 -15.58
CA VAL A 19 14.97 -6.84 -14.92
C VAL A 19 15.83 -5.87 -15.72
N ASP A 20 15.93 -6.06 -17.03
CA ASP A 20 16.76 -5.20 -17.88
C ASP A 20 16.24 -3.78 -17.93
N TYR A 21 14.94 -3.58 -18.09
CA TYR A 21 14.34 -2.25 -18.09
C TYR A 21 14.51 -1.52 -16.74
N LEU A 22 14.39 -2.22 -15.63
CA LEU A 22 14.60 -1.67 -14.31
C LEU A 22 16.06 -1.30 -14.06
N ARG A 23 17.01 -2.15 -14.50
CA ARG A 23 18.44 -1.85 -14.43
C ARG A 23 18.82 -0.62 -15.27
N HIS A 24 18.28 -0.53 -16.50
CA HIS A 24 18.46 0.66 -17.33
C HIS A 24 17.86 1.93 -16.71
N ALA A 25 16.83 1.78 -15.89
CA ALA A 25 16.25 2.90 -15.13
C ALA A 25 17.04 3.29 -13.88
N GLY A 26 18.18 2.60 -13.59
CA GLY A 26 19.10 2.92 -12.49
C GLY A 26 18.82 2.18 -11.18
N TYR A 27 18.00 1.13 -11.19
CA TYR A 27 17.72 0.31 -10.00
C TYR A 27 18.73 -0.85 -9.85
N THR A 28 18.98 -1.25 -8.60
CA THR A 28 19.61 -2.53 -8.30
C THR A 28 18.52 -3.60 -8.27
N VAL A 29 18.61 -4.62 -9.14
CA VAL A 29 17.54 -5.60 -9.30
C VAL A 29 18.02 -7.00 -8.94
N GLU A 30 17.28 -7.62 -8.01
CA GLU A 30 17.37 -9.03 -7.65
C GLU A 30 16.18 -9.77 -8.28
N HIS A 31 16.39 -10.98 -8.79
CA HIS A 31 15.36 -11.82 -9.37
C HIS A 31 15.25 -13.15 -8.61
N GLN A 32 14.02 -13.59 -8.37
CA GLN A 32 13.67 -14.87 -7.79
C GLN A 32 12.57 -15.52 -8.64
N ALA A 33 12.73 -16.78 -9.00
CA ALA A 33 11.72 -17.54 -9.73
C ALA A 33 10.82 -18.40 -8.81
N GLU A 34 11.16 -18.48 -7.53
CA GLU A 34 10.50 -19.35 -6.55
C GLU A 34 9.87 -18.54 -5.41
N GLY A 35 8.59 -18.77 -5.15
CA GLY A 35 7.84 -18.02 -4.15
C GLY A 35 8.39 -18.13 -2.72
N ARG A 36 8.86 -19.33 -2.31
CA ARG A 36 9.43 -19.53 -0.96
C ARG A 36 10.75 -18.79 -0.77
N ALA A 37 11.61 -18.80 -1.79
CA ALA A 37 12.88 -18.07 -1.75
C ALA A 37 12.63 -16.56 -1.71
N ALA A 38 11.66 -16.07 -2.50
CA ALA A 38 11.25 -14.69 -2.50
C ALA A 38 10.73 -14.23 -1.13
N LEU A 39 9.85 -15.00 -0.49
CA LEU A 39 9.34 -14.69 0.85
C LEU A 39 10.48 -14.64 1.88
N ALA A 40 11.41 -15.60 1.84
CA ALA A 40 12.55 -15.62 2.75
C ALA A 40 13.44 -14.36 2.55
N SER A 41 13.70 -13.96 1.30
CA SER A 41 14.45 -12.73 0.98
C SER A 41 13.74 -11.47 1.48
N ILE A 42 12.43 -11.38 1.29
CA ILE A 42 11.60 -10.25 1.76
C ILE A 42 11.66 -10.11 3.29
N VAL A 43 11.54 -11.23 4.01
CA VAL A 43 11.52 -11.21 5.48
C VAL A 43 12.91 -10.90 6.04
N ALA A 44 13.97 -11.46 5.47
CA ALA A 44 15.34 -11.26 5.95
C ALA A 44 15.83 -9.83 5.72
N ALA A 45 15.55 -9.25 4.55
CA ALA A 45 15.96 -7.90 4.20
C ALA A 45 14.95 -7.29 3.20
N PRO A 46 13.93 -6.56 3.67
CA PRO A 46 12.92 -5.97 2.80
C PRO A 46 13.54 -5.10 1.71
N PRO A 47 13.19 -5.30 0.42
CA PRO A 47 13.64 -4.42 -0.66
C PRO A 47 12.91 -3.07 -0.61
N ALA A 48 13.38 -2.11 -1.39
CA ALA A 48 12.66 -0.84 -1.55
C ALA A 48 11.28 -1.02 -2.21
N LEU A 49 11.15 -2.05 -3.08
CA LEU A 49 9.91 -2.45 -3.71
C LEU A 49 10.02 -3.90 -4.21
N THR A 50 8.92 -4.65 -4.16
CA THR A 50 8.79 -5.97 -4.80
C THR A 50 7.80 -5.91 -5.96
N LEU A 51 8.19 -6.42 -7.12
CA LEU A 51 7.27 -6.83 -8.19
C LEU A 51 7.00 -8.32 -7.99
N LEU A 52 5.73 -8.72 -7.88
CA LEU A 52 5.35 -10.07 -7.47
C LEU A 52 4.30 -10.64 -8.41
N ASP A 53 4.65 -11.69 -9.15
CA ASP A 53 3.64 -12.42 -9.92
C ASP A 53 2.69 -13.19 -8.99
N ILE A 54 1.43 -13.27 -9.38
CA ILE A 54 0.42 -14.07 -8.69
C ILE A 54 0.64 -15.56 -8.99
N MET A 55 0.91 -15.89 -10.24
CA MET A 55 0.93 -17.27 -10.72
C MET A 55 2.32 -17.91 -10.59
N LEU A 56 2.82 -18.06 -9.37
CA LEU A 56 4.12 -18.67 -9.10
C LEU A 56 3.99 -20.16 -8.76
N PRO A 57 4.97 -20.99 -9.13
CA PRO A 57 4.98 -22.40 -8.74
C PRO A 57 5.23 -22.56 -7.23
N GLY A 58 4.55 -23.53 -6.64
CA GLY A 58 4.72 -23.93 -5.25
C GLY A 58 4.05 -23.04 -4.21
N MET A 59 4.24 -21.72 -4.24
CA MET A 59 3.57 -20.75 -3.38
C MET A 59 3.11 -19.57 -4.22
N ASP A 60 1.80 -19.35 -4.31
CA ASP A 60 1.25 -18.26 -5.11
C ASP A 60 1.56 -16.87 -4.53
N GLY A 61 1.53 -15.85 -5.39
CA GLY A 61 1.89 -14.49 -5.02
C GLY A 61 0.96 -13.86 -3.98
N LEU A 62 -0.31 -14.24 -3.92
CA LEU A 62 -1.25 -13.72 -2.91
C LEU A 62 -0.89 -14.26 -1.52
N GLU A 63 -0.49 -15.53 -1.43
CA GLU A 63 -0.03 -16.12 -0.17
C GLU A 63 1.31 -15.48 0.28
N ILE A 64 2.23 -15.23 -0.66
CA ILE A 64 3.48 -14.50 -0.38
C ILE A 64 3.15 -13.10 0.15
N LEU A 65 2.27 -12.36 -0.51
CA LEU A 65 1.82 -11.04 -0.08
C LEU A 65 1.25 -11.08 1.34
N ARG A 66 0.35 -12.03 1.60
CA ARG A 66 -0.30 -12.20 2.91
C ARG A 66 0.73 -12.48 4.02
N GLN A 67 1.70 -13.34 3.76
CA GLN A 67 2.75 -13.66 4.72
C GLN A 67 3.75 -12.50 4.89
N ALA A 68 4.19 -11.87 3.80
CA ALA A 68 5.08 -10.72 3.85
C ALA A 68 4.50 -9.56 4.68
N ARG A 69 3.19 -9.30 4.55
CA ARG A 69 2.51 -8.22 5.31
C ARG A 69 2.46 -8.44 6.83
N ARG A 70 2.79 -9.64 7.31
CA ARG A 70 2.98 -9.88 8.76
C ARG A 70 4.33 -9.37 9.28
N HIS A 71 5.29 -9.15 8.39
CA HIS A 71 6.68 -8.83 8.73
C HIS A 71 7.14 -7.47 8.20
N THR A 72 6.52 -6.98 7.13
CA THR A 72 7.00 -5.77 6.44
C THR A 72 5.87 -5.00 5.76
N HIS A 73 6.08 -3.67 5.63
CA HIS A 73 5.17 -2.75 4.95
C HIS A 73 5.80 -2.13 3.70
N HIS A 74 6.94 -2.67 3.21
CA HIS A 74 7.54 -2.19 1.97
C HIS A 74 6.56 -2.32 0.79
N PRO A 75 6.67 -1.47 -0.24
CA PRO A 75 5.79 -1.50 -1.39
C PRO A 75 5.85 -2.83 -2.16
N ILE A 76 4.68 -3.38 -2.49
CA ILE A 76 4.52 -4.57 -3.33
C ILE A 76 3.55 -4.25 -4.47
N ILE A 77 4.02 -4.40 -5.72
CA ILE A 77 3.20 -4.32 -6.92
C ILE A 77 2.97 -5.75 -7.41
N MET A 78 1.70 -6.12 -7.61
CA MET A 78 1.34 -7.42 -8.13
C MET A 78 1.37 -7.42 -9.66
N LEU A 79 1.95 -8.47 -10.26
CA LEU A 79 1.82 -8.77 -11.69
C LEU A 79 0.75 -9.84 -11.84
N THR A 80 -0.19 -9.68 -12.75
CA THR A 80 -1.31 -10.62 -12.91
C THR A 80 -1.74 -10.80 -14.35
N ALA A 81 -1.95 -12.04 -14.76
CA ALA A 81 -2.62 -12.38 -16.02
C ALA A 81 -4.16 -12.30 -15.91
N ARG A 82 -4.69 -12.19 -14.68
CA ARG A 82 -6.13 -12.23 -14.46
C ARG A 82 -6.72 -10.82 -14.44
N VAL A 83 -7.63 -10.59 -15.37
CA VAL A 83 -8.38 -9.34 -15.54
C VAL A 83 -9.62 -9.32 -14.62
N GLU A 84 -9.92 -10.43 -13.93
CA GLU A 84 -11.12 -10.51 -13.11
C GLU A 84 -11.03 -9.53 -11.93
N GLU A 85 -12.03 -8.69 -11.83
CA GLU A 85 -12.18 -7.64 -10.81
C GLU A 85 -12.05 -8.21 -9.38
N VAL A 86 -12.40 -9.48 -9.20
CA VAL A 86 -12.34 -10.20 -7.92
C VAL A 86 -10.89 -10.41 -7.45
N ASP A 87 -9.96 -10.80 -8.32
CA ASP A 87 -8.57 -11.05 -7.94
C ASP A 87 -7.83 -9.74 -7.61
N ARG A 88 -8.15 -8.64 -8.32
CA ARG A 88 -7.65 -7.30 -8.00
C ARG A 88 -8.16 -6.83 -6.64
N LEU A 89 -9.43 -7.08 -6.31
CA LEU A 89 -10.03 -6.74 -5.01
C LEU A 89 -9.40 -7.55 -3.88
N ILE A 90 -9.23 -8.86 -4.05
CA ILE A 90 -8.60 -9.72 -3.04
C ILE A 90 -7.18 -9.26 -2.71
N GLY A 91 -6.38 -8.97 -3.71
CA GLY A 91 -5.02 -8.56 -3.44
C GLY A 91 -4.92 -7.14 -2.86
N LEU A 92 -5.81 -6.22 -3.23
CA LEU A 92 -5.92 -4.91 -2.56
C LEU A 92 -6.35 -5.06 -1.10
N GLU A 93 -7.27 -5.99 -0.81
CA GLU A 93 -7.65 -6.34 0.56
C GLU A 93 -6.48 -6.95 1.34
N LEU A 94 -5.59 -7.69 0.68
CA LEU A 94 -4.38 -8.25 1.26
C LEU A 94 -3.24 -7.21 1.42
N GLY A 95 -3.40 -5.99 0.88
CA GLY A 95 -2.49 -4.88 1.10
C GLY A 95 -1.43 -4.69 0.01
N ALA A 96 -1.69 -5.08 -1.24
CA ALA A 96 -0.87 -4.69 -2.38
C ALA A 96 -0.92 -3.16 -2.60
N ASP A 97 0.19 -2.58 -3.06
CA ASP A 97 0.30 -1.14 -3.32
C ASP A 97 -0.10 -0.76 -4.73
N ASP A 98 0.03 -1.66 -5.70
CA ASP A 98 -0.42 -1.49 -7.09
C ASP A 98 -0.58 -2.84 -7.81
N TYR A 99 -1.18 -2.80 -9.00
CA TYR A 99 -1.40 -3.94 -9.89
C TYR A 99 -1.00 -3.61 -11.31
N ILE A 100 -0.36 -4.56 -11.98
CA ILE A 100 -0.03 -4.50 -13.40
C ILE A 100 -0.60 -5.75 -14.07
N CYS A 101 -1.51 -5.56 -15.04
CA CYS A 101 -2.10 -6.67 -15.78
C CYS A 101 -1.19 -7.11 -16.92
N LYS A 102 -0.94 -8.41 -17.05
CA LYS A 102 -0.30 -9.02 -18.23
C LYS A 102 -1.34 -9.09 -19.38
N PRO A 103 -0.98 -8.76 -20.64
CA PRO A 103 0.32 -8.30 -21.08
C PRO A 103 0.56 -6.81 -20.77
N PHE A 104 1.74 -6.46 -20.31
CA PHE A 104 2.13 -5.11 -19.98
C PHE A 104 3.33 -4.62 -20.81
N SER A 105 3.46 -3.32 -20.93
CA SER A 105 4.67 -2.70 -21.47
C SER A 105 5.75 -2.62 -20.39
N PRO A 106 7.03 -3.02 -20.66
CA PRO A 106 8.12 -2.82 -19.70
C PRO A 106 8.30 -1.37 -19.25
N ARG A 107 7.96 -0.41 -20.11
CA ARG A 107 7.95 1.03 -19.76
C ARG A 107 6.87 1.35 -18.74
N GLU A 108 5.72 0.69 -18.79
CA GLU A 108 4.66 0.83 -17.79
C GLU A 108 5.14 0.34 -16.41
N VAL A 109 5.80 -0.83 -16.36
CA VAL A 109 6.38 -1.36 -15.13
C VAL A 109 7.33 -0.35 -14.50
N VAL A 110 8.26 0.22 -15.28
CA VAL A 110 9.21 1.24 -14.79
C VAL A 110 8.48 2.49 -14.30
N ALA A 111 7.47 2.96 -15.02
CA ALA A 111 6.69 4.14 -14.63
C ALA A 111 5.97 3.91 -13.29
N ARG A 112 5.33 2.75 -13.10
CA ARG A 112 4.64 2.39 -11.86
C ARG A 112 5.59 2.21 -10.69
N VAL A 113 6.75 1.56 -10.92
CA VAL A 113 7.81 1.44 -9.89
C VAL A 113 8.28 2.83 -9.45
N LYS A 114 8.57 3.74 -10.41
CA LYS A 114 8.94 5.13 -10.09
C LYS A 114 7.86 5.85 -9.30
N ALA A 115 6.59 5.72 -9.70
CA ALA A 115 5.47 6.34 -9.02
C ALA A 115 5.33 5.82 -7.58
N VAL A 116 5.41 4.51 -7.35
CA VAL A 116 5.30 3.90 -6.03
C VAL A 116 6.49 4.28 -5.14
N LEU A 117 7.73 4.26 -5.67
CA LEU A 117 8.93 4.66 -4.92
C LEU A 117 8.96 6.16 -4.60
N ARG A 118 8.53 7.03 -5.55
CA ARG A 118 8.42 8.47 -5.29
C ARG A 118 7.46 8.74 -4.14
N ARG A 119 6.29 8.09 -4.13
CA ARG A 119 5.33 8.15 -3.03
C ARG A 119 5.94 7.64 -1.72
N ALA A 120 6.91 6.71 -1.85
CA ALA A 120 7.65 6.17 -0.72
C ALA A 120 8.71 7.14 -0.17
N ALA A 121 9.24 8.01 -1.02
CA ALA A 121 10.38 8.88 -0.72
C ALA A 121 10.02 10.34 -0.44
N THR A 122 8.78 10.78 -0.74
CA THR A 122 8.37 12.17 -0.51
C THR A 122 7.74 12.29 0.88
N PRO A 123 8.43 12.86 1.86
CA PRO A 123 7.77 13.47 2.99
C PRO A 123 7.04 14.70 2.43
N ASP A 124 5.72 14.77 2.57
CA ASP A 124 5.02 16.02 2.29
C ASP A 124 5.65 17.12 3.16
N ALA A 125 6.42 18.00 2.53
CA ALA A 125 6.82 19.25 3.13
C ALA A 125 5.55 20.09 3.27
N GLU A 126 5.06 20.22 4.47
CA GLU A 126 4.52 21.40 5.12
C GLU A 126 3.70 20.99 6.34
N THR A 127 4.37 21.12 7.47
CA THR A 127 3.72 21.22 8.79
C THR A 127 3.45 22.70 9.05
N PRO A 128 2.32 23.05 9.63
CA PRO A 128 2.34 24.01 10.70
C PRO A 128 2.09 23.32 12.03
N ALA A 129 3.02 23.60 12.92
CA ALA A 129 2.97 23.22 14.32
C ALA A 129 1.96 24.05 15.11
N LEU A 130 1.65 23.51 16.28
CA LEU A 130 1.27 24.15 17.54
C LEU A 130 -0.20 24.18 17.93
N GLY A 131 -0.41 23.52 19.05
CA GLY A 131 -1.44 23.85 20.00
C GLY A 131 -1.85 22.73 20.97
N SER A 132 -1.04 22.53 22.02
CA SER A 132 -1.44 22.19 23.41
C SER A 132 -2.30 20.96 23.75
N ALA A 133 -1.68 20.15 24.60
CA ALA A 133 -2.26 19.41 25.75
C ALA A 133 -3.26 18.27 25.48
N THR A 134 -2.79 17.13 25.68
CA THR A 134 -3.18 15.72 25.63
C THR A 134 -2.68 15.08 24.35
N ALA A 135 -1.78 14.09 24.47
CA ALA A 135 -1.25 13.39 23.30
C ALA A 135 -2.44 12.89 22.46
N PRO A 136 -2.55 13.28 21.17
CA PRO A 136 -3.68 12.87 20.36
C PRO A 136 -3.73 11.33 20.31
N ALA A 137 -4.93 10.78 20.46
CA ALA A 137 -5.14 9.32 20.45
C ALA A 137 -4.53 8.67 19.20
N LEU A 138 -4.60 9.36 18.07
CA LEU A 138 -3.98 8.98 16.80
C LEU A 138 -2.72 9.83 16.57
N GLN A 139 -1.57 9.19 16.46
CA GLN A 139 -0.30 9.83 16.10
C GLN A 139 0.19 9.27 14.77
N MET A 140 0.72 10.12 13.91
CA MET A 140 1.23 9.74 12.60
C MET A 140 2.64 10.29 12.39
N SER A 141 3.53 9.47 11.88
CA SER A 141 4.89 9.84 11.50
C SER A 141 5.05 9.63 9.99
N ASP A 142 5.20 10.72 9.27
CA ASP A 142 5.38 10.71 7.82
C ASP A 142 6.72 10.09 7.42
N ASP A 143 7.79 10.41 8.16
CA ASP A 143 9.14 9.92 7.89
C ASP A 143 9.24 8.39 8.02
N LEU A 144 8.51 7.82 8.96
CA LEU A 144 8.51 6.39 9.23
C LEU A 144 7.33 5.65 8.57
N TRP A 145 6.39 6.37 7.93
CA TRP A 145 5.15 5.80 7.40
C TRP A 145 4.38 4.98 8.44
N GLN A 146 4.43 5.42 9.68
CA GLN A 146 3.84 4.75 10.82
C GLN A 146 2.72 5.58 11.43
N ALA A 147 1.71 4.88 11.88
CA ALA A 147 0.67 5.47 12.71
C ALA A 147 0.45 4.62 13.95
N THR A 148 0.21 5.29 15.07
CA THR A 148 -0.16 4.64 16.33
C THR A 148 -1.49 5.18 16.81
N LEU A 149 -2.30 4.32 17.41
CA LEU A 149 -3.53 4.68 18.07
C LEU A 149 -3.41 4.28 19.54
N HIS A 150 -3.55 5.24 20.46
CA HIS A 150 -3.31 5.01 21.88
C HIS A 150 -1.95 4.36 22.19
N GLY A 151 -0.92 4.67 21.39
CA GLY A 151 0.42 4.09 21.51
C GLY A 151 0.59 2.71 20.85
N VAL A 152 -0.47 2.10 20.30
CA VAL A 152 -0.43 0.82 19.60
C VAL A 152 -0.18 1.05 18.11
N ALA A 153 0.85 0.42 17.54
CA ALA A 153 1.17 0.52 16.12
C ALA A 153 0.08 -0.10 15.24
N LEU A 154 -0.37 0.63 14.21
CA LEU A 154 -1.47 0.20 13.35
C LEU A 154 -1.04 -0.76 12.24
N GLY A 155 0.25 -0.89 11.94
CA GLY A 155 0.76 -1.77 10.88
C GLY A 155 0.15 -1.47 9.50
N LEU A 156 0.13 -0.20 9.11
CA LEU A 156 -0.51 0.23 7.86
C LEU A 156 0.38 -0.03 6.65
N THR A 157 -0.24 -0.41 5.53
CA THR A 157 0.40 -0.28 4.23
C THR A 157 0.53 1.21 3.88
N ARG A 158 1.37 1.56 2.91
CA ARG A 158 1.55 2.95 2.48
C ARG A 158 0.26 3.59 1.98
N ARG A 159 -0.60 2.83 1.30
CA ARG A 159 -1.91 3.32 0.84
C ARG A 159 -2.87 3.58 1.99
N GLU A 160 -2.94 2.65 2.94
CA GLU A 160 -3.75 2.84 4.14
C GLU A 160 -3.27 4.02 4.97
N PHE A 161 -1.94 4.19 5.10
CA PHE A 161 -1.35 5.34 5.77
C PHE A 161 -1.77 6.66 5.09
N ARG A 162 -1.68 6.75 3.76
CA ARG A 162 -2.09 7.95 3.02
C ARG A 162 -3.58 8.24 3.14
N LEU A 163 -4.42 7.23 3.02
CA LEU A 163 -5.86 7.39 3.23
C LEU A 163 -6.16 7.88 4.65
N LEU A 164 -5.54 7.26 5.65
CA LEU A 164 -5.69 7.71 7.03
C LEU A 164 -5.19 9.14 7.22
N LYS A 165 -4.06 9.50 6.60
CA LYS A 165 -3.51 10.87 6.64
C LYS A 165 -4.47 11.89 6.04
N VAL A 166 -5.09 11.61 4.89
CA VAL A 166 -6.08 12.49 4.26
C VAL A 166 -7.28 12.68 5.20
N LEU A 167 -7.80 11.60 5.75
CA LEU A 167 -8.94 11.65 6.68
C LEU A 167 -8.57 12.38 7.99
N ALA A 168 -7.37 12.16 8.52
CA ALA A 168 -6.91 12.73 9.77
C ALA A 168 -6.57 14.23 9.69
N ARG A 169 -6.29 14.77 8.50
CA ARG A 169 -6.08 16.22 8.29
C ARG A 169 -7.32 17.04 8.66
N GLN A 170 -8.51 16.49 8.45
CA GLN A 170 -9.78 17.15 8.74
C GLN A 170 -10.79 16.15 9.34
N PRO A 171 -10.65 15.80 10.63
CA PRO A 171 -11.58 14.91 11.30
C PRO A 171 -13.02 15.43 11.20
N GLY A 172 -13.98 14.54 11.03
CA GLY A 172 -15.39 14.87 10.84
C GLY A 172 -15.77 15.29 9.42
N ARG A 173 -14.81 15.73 8.59
CA ARG A 173 -15.10 16.03 7.18
C ARG A 173 -15.34 14.77 6.39
N ILE A 174 -16.40 14.79 5.56
CA ILE A 174 -16.71 13.71 4.63
C ILE A 174 -15.91 13.92 3.34
N PHE A 175 -15.12 12.91 2.98
CA PHE A 175 -14.41 12.84 1.70
C PHE A 175 -15.11 11.85 0.79
N SER A 176 -15.41 12.26 -0.44
CA SER A 176 -15.90 11.32 -1.45
C SER A 176 -14.82 10.33 -1.87
N ARG A 177 -15.21 9.19 -2.48
CA ARG A 177 -14.25 8.22 -3.02
C ARG A 177 -13.29 8.85 -4.01
N ALA A 178 -13.81 9.70 -4.89
CA ALA A 178 -13.01 10.43 -5.87
C ALA A 178 -11.99 11.36 -5.19
N GLN A 179 -12.39 12.11 -4.14
CA GLN A 179 -11.48 12.98 -3.39
C GLN A 179 -10.41 12.19 -2.63
N LEU A 180 -10.75 11.03 -2.05
CA LEU A 180 -9.78 10.15 -1.41
C LEU A 180 -8.81 9.55 -2.42
N LEU A 181 -9.31 9.21 -3.61
CA LEU A 181 -8.48 8.74 -4.70
C LEU A 181 -7.50 9.81 -5.14
N ASP A 182 -7.99 11.01 -5.43
CA ASP A 182 -7.20 12.15 -5.91
C ASP A 182 -6.12 12.57 -4.88
N GLN A 183 -6.47 12.65 -3.59
CA GLN A 183 -5.56 13.14 -2.54
C GLN A 183 -4.62 12.07 -1.97
N ALA A 184 -5.01 10.81 -1.99
CA ALA A 184 -4.17 9.71 -1.50
C ALA A 184 -3.36 9.04 -2.61
N TYR A 185 -3.70 9.30 -3.90
CA TYR A 185 -3.08 8.68 -5.06
C TYR A 185 -2.74 9.74 -6.10
N ASP A 186 -1.45 9.97 -6.36
CA ASP A 186 -0.96 11.00 -7.29
C ASP A 186 -1.20 10.66 -8.78
N ASP A 187 -1.52 9.40 -9.10
CA ASP A 187 -1.81 8.94 -10.45
C ASP A 187 -3.16 8.21 -10.50
N THR A 188 -4.14 8.85 -11.13
CA THR A 188 -5.52 8.33 -11.30
C THR A 188 -5.65 7.30 -12.45
N LEU A 189 -4.56 6.89 -13.08
CA LEU A 189 -4.56 6.11 -14.31
C LEU A 189 -4.95 4.64 -14.14
N ASP A 190 -5.75 4.19 -13.26
CA ASP A 190 -6.32 2.83 -13.15
C ASP A 190 -6.65 2.38 -11.71
N VAL A 191 -6.84 3.29 -10.78
CA VAL A 191 -7.37 2.91 -9.47
C VAL A 191 -8.87 3.15 -9.47
N ASN A 192 -9.64 2.07 -9.47
CA ASN A 192 -11.09 2.15 -9.38
C ASN A 192 -11.50 2.65 -7.97
N GLU A 193 -12.55 3.48 -7.90
CA GLU A 193 -13.13 3.97 -6.63
C GLU A 193 -13.47 2.84 -5.64
N ARG A 194 -13.76 1.63 -6.12
CA ARG A 194 -14.00 0.43 -5.30
C ARG A 194 -12.77 -0.01 -4.49
N ALA A 195 -11.55 0.32 -4.95
CA ALA A 195 -10.33 0.03 -4.18
C ALA A 195 -10.29 0.82 -2.86
N ILE A 196 -10.90 2.01 -2.82
CA ILE A 196 -11.03 2.81 -1.61
C ILE A 196 -11.83 2.07 -0.54
N ASP A 197 -12.93 1.42 -0.92
CA ASP A 197 -13.78 0.67 0.04
C ASP A 197 -12.99 -0.45 0.71
N SER A 198 -12.16 -1.17 -0.05
CA SER A 198 -11.30 -2.25 0.49
C SER A 198 -10.23 -1.71 1.46
N HIS A 199 -9.57 -0.62 1.10
CA HIS A 199 -8.58 -0.01 2.00
C HIS A 199 -9.24 0.58 3.26
N ILE A 200 -10.40 1.19 3.15
CA ILE A 200 -11.17 1.69 4.30
C ILE A 200 -11.58 0.54 5.22
N LYS A 201 -12.05 -0.59 4.66
CA LYS A 201 -12.37 -1.80 5.45
C LYS A 201 -11.17 -2.29 6.25
N ASN A 202 -9.98 -2.35 5.62
CA ASN A 202 -8.75 -2.76 6.29
C ASN A 202 -8.32 -1.75 7.36
N LEU A 203 -8.40 -0.45 7.07
CA LEU A 203 -8.14 0.61 8.05
C LEU A 203 -9.03 0.46 9.28
N ARG A 204 -10.34 0.29 9.11
CA ARG A 204 -11.28 0.07 10.22
C ARG A 204 -10.86 -1.11 11.10
N LYS A 205 -10.54 -2.25 10.46
CA LYS A 205 -10.10 -3.44 11.17
C LYS A 205 -8.86 -3.18 12.02
N LYS A 206 -7.89 -2.42 11.50
CA LYS A 206 -6.64 -2.10 12.19
C LYS A 206 -6.88 -1.07 13.31
N LEU A 207 -7.67 -0.04 13.06
CA LEU A 207 -8.05 0.96 14.07
C LEU A 207 -8.82 0.32 15.22
N LYS A 208 -9.82 -0.51 14.92
CA LYS A 208 -10.59 -1.26 15.94
C LYS A 208 -9.70 -2.20 16.75
N GLY A 209 -8.76 -2.90 16.11
CA GLY A 209 -7.80 -3.77 16.78
C GLY A 209 -6.86 -3.04 17.75
N ALA A 210 -6.56 -1.77 17.46
CA ALA A 210 -5.66 -0.95 18.28
C ALA A 210 -6.39 -0.12 19.34
N SER A 211 -7.67 0.26 19.12
CA SER A 211 -8.45 1.01 20.11
C SER A 211 -8.84 0.18 21.32
N GLY A 212 -8.93 -1.15 21.16
CA GLY A 212 -9.37 -2.04 22.25
C GLY A 212 -10.86 -1.97 22.57
N ASP A 213 -11.62 -1.17 21.84
CA ASP A 213 -13.06 -0.97 21.97
C ASP A 213 -13.77 -1.13 20.63
N ASP A 214 -15.11 -1.02 20.62
CA ASP A 214 -15.95 -1.16 19.43
C ASP A 214 -16.13 0.17 18.65
N THR A 215 -15.29 1.16 18.91
CA THR A 215 -15.37 2.49 18.28
C THR A 215 -15.15 2.41 16.77
N ASP A 216 -16.09 2.90 16.00
CA ASP A 216 -15.95 3.04 14.53
C ASP A 216 -15.25 4.36 14.18
N TRP A 217 -13.93 4.32 14.08
CA TRP A 217 -13.08 5.47 13.78
C TRP A 217 -13.31 6.08 12.40
N ILE A 218 -13.89 5.32 11.47
CA ILE A 218 -14.17 5.82 10.12
C ILE A 218 -15.65 5.58 9.80
N ARG A 219 -16.43 6.65 9.83
CA ARG A 219 -17.85 6.61 9.48
C ARG A 219 -18.04 6.56 7.97
N SER A 220 -18.96 5.68 7.51
CA SER A 220 -19.48 5.73 6.15
C SER A 220 -20.71 6.62 6.06
N VAL A 221 -20.74 7.49 5.06
CA VAL A 221 -21.94 8.20 4.66
C VAL A 221 -22.40 7.62 3.33
N TYR A 222 -23.53 6.90 3.38
CA TYR A 222 -24.04 6.15 2.22
C TYR A 222 -24.20 7.06 0.99
N GLY A 223 -23.66 6.61 -0.15
CA GLY A 223 -23.69 7.36 -1.41
C GLY A 223 -22.78 8.60 -1.46
N VAL A 224 -22.14 9.01 -0.36
CA VAL A 224 -21.31 10.23 -0.30
C VAL A 224 -19.83 9.91 -0.10
N GLY A 225 -19.45 9.19 0.97
CA GLY A 225 -18.03 8.90 1.23
C GLY A 225 -17.74 8.48 2.66
N PHE A 226 -16.55 8.87 3.14
CA PHE A 226 -16.01 8.48 4.45
C PHE A 226 -15.50 9.69 5.23
N ALA A 227 -15.59 9.61 6.55
CA ALA A 227 -15.05 10.60 7.48
C ALA A 227 -14.34 9.90 8.65
N LEU A 228 -13.21 10.46 9.12
CA LEU A 228 -12.62 10.04 10.39
C LEU A 228 -13.37 10.74 11.51
N GLU A 229 -13.87 9.97 12.46
CA GLU A 229 -14.53 10.55 13.65
C GLU A 229 -13.47 11.05 14.65
N PRO A 230 -13.63 12.26 15.17
CA PRO A 230 -12.75 12.74 16.24
C PRO A 230 -12.92 11.88 17.49
N ALA A 231 -11.80 11.50 18.12
CA ALA A 231 -11.82 10.76 19.38
C ALA A 231 -12.65 11.53 20.41
N GLY A 232 -13.78 10.97 20.85
CA GLY A 232 -14.55 11.56 21.95
C GLY A 232 -16.04 11.80 21.72
N HIS A 233 -16.66 11.23 20.69
CA HIS A 233 -18.14 11.21 20.57
C HIS A 233 -18.65 9.78 20.79
N GLY A 234 -18.79 9.40 22.02
CA GLY A 234 -19.55 8.30 22.57
C GLY A 234 -20.32 8.79 23.77
#